data_ea3556e136683b89028f4fa0703b059b
#
_entry.id   ea3556e136683b89028f4fa0703b059b
#
_cell.length_a   1.000
_cell.length_b   1.000
_cell.length_c   1.000
_cell.angle_alpha   90.00
_cell.angle_beta   90.00
_cell.angle_gamma   90.00
#
_symmetry.space_group_name_H-M   'P 1'
#
loop_
_entity.id
_entity.type
_entity.pdbx_description
1 polymer ?
#
loop_
_entity_poly.entity_id
_entity_poly.type
_entity_poly.pdbx_seq_one_letter_code
_entity_poly.pdbx_strand_id
1 'polypeptide(L)'
;SAKLSDVRQFATSANIEIMIINIDAFRKAENVINQQQDRLNGDAAIRFIQDTNPIVIIDEPQSVDNTQKAKDAIASLNPLCVFRYSATHRERVNLLYRLTPVDAYQMGLVKQICVSSNQIAGGYNRPYIRLLSVSSENGFRARIEIDIADKDGNVSRKTITVKQDVDLYKLSGNRDLYEGYTISGIDCTPGMEQIELSGVDVIRLGKAIGDVDENTMKRAQIRRTIEAHLDKELRYTEKGIKVLSLFFIDEVKKYRTEDGNKGIYAQMFEEVYAELMNLPKYAELHGRFPVDVARVHDGYFSQDKKGNYKNTRGDTLDDYNTYNTIMKDKEWLLSFDCPLRFIFSHSALKEGWDNPNVFQVCTLIEQKSTLTARQKVGRGLRLCVNQDGERIEDRNINLLHVMANESFAEFADTLQKEIEDDTGVKFGVLQLGLFSGMVFEEIRTEETPLTEQQATMLISHLASEGFIKTEAPTPEVAELPQELKAAKTKAVELI
;
A
#
# COMPACT_ATOMS: atom_id res chain seq x y z
N SER A 1 -11.91 11.46 -28.39
CA SER A 1 -13.02 12.43 -28.44
C SER A 1 -14.23 11.74 -29.05
N ALA A 2 -15.35 11.66 -28.31
CA ALA A 2 -16.59 11.13 -28.85
C ALA A 2 -16.95 11.93 -30.10
N LYS A 3 -17.31 11.24 -31.18
CA LYS A 3 -17.79 11.89 -32.38
C LYS A 3 -19.19 12.44 -32.08
N LEU A 4 -19.58 13.56 -32.68
CA LEU A 4 -20.90 14.16 -32.51
C LEU A 4 -22.03 13.16 -32.84
N SER A 5 -21.77 12.26 -33.79
CA SER A 5 -22.66 11.13 -34.10
C SER A 5 -22.95 10.23 -32.91
N ASP A 6 -21.95 9.98 -32.10
CA ASP A 6 -22.02 9.07 -30.94
C ASP A 6 -22.90 9.68 -29.83
N VAL A 7 -22.79 11.00 -29.63
CA VAL A 7 -23.64 11.73 -28.66
C VAL A 7 -25.10 11.73 -29.08
N ARG A 8 -25.38 11.91 -30.38
CA ARG A 8 -26.73 11.85 -30.91
C ARG A 8 -27.31 10.43 -30.82
N GLN A 9 -26.50 9.41 -31.14
CA GLN A 9 -26.89 8.02 -30.99
C GLN A 9 -27.26 7.69 -29.56
N PHE A 10 -26.43 8.09 -28.59
CA PHE A 10 -26.70 7.94 -27.16
C PHE A 10 -28.08 8.49 -26.76
N ALA A 11 -28.45 9.67 -27.28
CA ALA A 11 -29.70 10.33 -26.90
C ALA A 11 -30.93 9.77 -27.61
N THR A 12 -30.78 9.14 -28.80
CA THR A 12 -31.92 8.69 -29.63
C THR A 12 -32.09 7.18 -29.68
N SER A 13 -31.17 6.41 -29.07
CA SER A 13 -31.26 4.96 -29.04
C SER A 13 -32.41 4.48 -28.17
N ALA A 14 -33.09 3.44 -28.61
CA ALA A 14 -34.10 2.71 -27.83
C ALA A 14 -33.48 1.65 -26.89
N ASN A 15 -32.17 1.43 -26.99
CA ASN A 15 -31.43 0.48 -26.17
C ASN A 15 -30.81 1.20 -24.98
N ILE A 16 -30.32 0.41 -24.00
CA ILE A 16 -29.47 0.93 -22.91
C ILE A 16 -28.13 1.33 -23.52
N GLU A 17 -27.78 2.61 -23.43
CA GLU A 17 -26.52 3.16 -23.90
C GLU A 17 -25.67 3.60 -22.72
N ILE A 18 -24.37 3.36 -22.80
CA ILE A 18 -23.39 3.78 -21.78
C ILE A 18 -22.38 4.71 -22.46
N MET A 19 -22.31 5.94 -21.96
CA MET A 19 -21.35 6.94 -22.43
C MET A 19 -20.24 7.10 -21.38
N ILE A 20 -18.99 6.88 -21.78
CA ILE A 20 -17.83 7.16 -20.95
C ILE A 20 -17.26 8.51 -21.36
N ILE A 21 -17.29 9.47 -20.45
CA ILE A 21 -16.85 10.84 -20.69
C ILE A 21 -16.00 11.35 -19.54
N ASN A 22 -14.93 12.08 -19.87
CA ASN A 22 -14.11 12.77 -18.85
C ASN A 22 -14.75 14.14 -18.54
N ILE A 23 -14.75 14.54 -17.27
CA ILE A 23 -15.30 15.84 -16.84
C ILE A 23 -14.66 17.01 -17.58
N ASP A 24 -13.38 16.94 -17.93
CA ASP A 24 -12.70 17.98 -18.70
C ASP A 24 -13.28 18.17 -20.11
N ALA A 25 -14.03 17.21 -20.63
CA ALA A 25 -14.65 17.33 -21.95
C ALA A 25 -15.85 18.27 -21.97
N PHE A 26 -16.50 18.55 -20.82
CA PHE A 26 -17.72 19.37 -20.76
C PHE A 26 -17.70 20.45 -19.67
N ARG A 27 -16.69 20.48 -18.79
CA ARG A 27 -16.60 21.44 -17.66
C ARG A 27 -16.46 22.89 -18.07
N LYS A 28 -15.84 23.16 -19.22
CA LYS A 28 -15.55 24.53 -19.70
C LYS A 28 -16.50 24.90 -20.83
N ALA A 29 -16.97 26.16 -20.85
CA ALA A 29 -17.84 26.66 -21.90
C ALA A 29 -17.22 26.58 -23.29
N GLU A 30 -15.87 26.68 -23.39
CA GLU A 30 -15.13 26.60 -24.64
C GLU A 30 -15.01 25.20 -25.21
N ASN A 31 -15.42 24.18 -24.46
CA ASN A 31 -15.37 22.80 -24.94
C ASN A 31 -16.35 22.60 -26.11
N VAL A 32 -15.91 21.84 -27.11
CA VAL A 32 -16.67 21.59 -28.34
C VAL A 32 -18.10 21.09 -28.08
N ILE A 33 -18.28 20.27 -27.04
CA ILE A 33 -19.59 19.71 -26.67
C ILE A 33 -20.59 20.78 -26.18
N ASN A 34 -20.07 21.91 -25.65
CA ASN A 34 -20.86 23.03 -25.14
C ASN A 34 -21.12 24.11 -26.20
N GLN A 35 -20.46 24.01 -27.35
CA GLN A 35 -20.59 25.02 -28.42
C GLN A 35 -21.72 24.64 -29.38
N GLN A 36 -22.46 25.67 -29.85
CA GLN A 36 -23.45 25.52 -30.91
C GLN A 36 -22.78 25.05 -32.21
N GLN A 37 -23.41 24.14 -32.93
CA GLN A 37 -22.86 23.57 -34.13
C GLN A 37 -23.90 23.53 -35.25
N ASP A 38 -23.54 24.04 -36.42
CA ASP A 38 -24.42 24.03 -37.60
C ASP A 38 -24.89 22.61 -37.98
N ARG A 39 -24.05 21.61 -37.78
CA ARG A 39 -24.35 20.20 -38.03
C ARG A 39 -25.44 19.61 -37.11
N LEU A 40 -25.75 20.32 -36.01
CA LEU A 40 -26.77 19.99 -35.03
C LEU A 40 -27.93 20.99 -35.04
N ASN A 41 -28.19 21.63 -36.19
CA ASN A 41 -29.21 22.66 -36.39
C ASN A 41 -29.06 23.86 -35.39
N GLY A 42 -27.83 24.18 -35.02
CA GLY A 42 -27.53 25.26 -34.06
C GLY A 42 -27.54 24.87 -32.58
N ASP A 43 -27.83 23.60 -32.28
CA ASP A 43 -27.77 23.10 -30.90
C ASP A 43 -26.35 22.73 -30.47
N ALA A 44 -26.09 22.77 -29.16
CA ALA A 44 -24.87 22.24 -28.58
C ALA A 44 -25.04 20.72 -28.29
N ALA A 45 -23.99 19.93 -28.54
CA ALA A 45 -24.07 18.48 -28.36
C ALA A 45 -24.45 18.06 -26.93
N ILE A 46 -24.10 18.86 -25.91
CA ILE A 46 -24.44 18.60 -24.51
C ILE A 46 -25.98 18.57 -24.28
N ARG A 47 -26.77 19.30 -25.07
CA ARG A 47 -28.25 19.31 -24.93
C ARG A 47 -28.84 17.93 -25.17
N PHE A 48 -28.30 17.18 -26.11
CA PHE A 48 -28.75 15.80 -26.35
C PHE A 48 -28.58 14.91 -25.13
N ILE A 49 -27.48 15.12 -24.35
CA ILE A 49 -27.27 14.38 -23.12
C ILE A 49 -28.23 14.88 -22.03
N GLN A 50 -28.41 16.19 -21.89
CA GLN A 50 -29.31 16.82 -20.92
C GLN A 50 -30.77 16.36 -21.10
N ASP A 51 -31.24 16.25 -22.33
CA ASP A 51 -32.58 15.84 -22.67
C ASP A 51 -32.90 14.38 -22.30
N THR A 52 -31.87 13.53 -22.14
CA THR A 52 -32.04 12.14 -21.68
C THR A 52 -32.24 11.99 -20.18
N ASN A 53 -32.01 13.04 -19.37
CA ASN A 53 -31.95 12.95 -17.92
C ASN A 53 -31.10 11.75 -17.46
N PRO A 54 -29.80 11.72 -17.77
CA PRO A 54 -28.99 10.52 -17.62
C PRO A 54 -28.79 10.10 -16.17
N ILE A 55 -28.63 8.81 -15.92
CA ILE A 55 -28.05 8.33 -14.67
C ILE A 55 -26.54 8.54 -14.77
N VAL A 56 -25.98 9.37 -13.89
CA VAL A 56 -24.55 9.64 -13.84
C VAL A 56 -23.88 8.74 -12.82
N ILE A 57 -22.83 8.04 -13.24
CA ILE A 57 -21.98 7.22 -12.37
C ILE A 57 -20.61 7.89 -12.31
N ILE A 58 -20.15 8.20 -11.09
CA ILE A 58 -18.84 8.82 -10.83
C ILE A 58 -18.00 7.83 -10.05
N ASP A 59 -16.91 7.42 -10.64
CA ASP A 59 -15.87 6.63 -9.99
C ASP A 59 -14.81 7.58 -9.41
N GLU A 60 -14.39 7.33 -8.16
CA GLU A 60 -13.42 8.15 -7.41
C GLU A 60 -13.79 9.65 -7.39
N PRO A 61 -14.96 10.03 -6.83
CA PRO A 61 -15.48 11.40 -6.87
C PRO A 61 -14.52 12.44 -6.27
N GLN A 62 -13.64 12.06 -5.33
CA GLN A 62 -12.65 12.96 -4.76
C GLN A 62 -11.66 13.50 -5.80
N SER A 63 -11.47 12.82 -6.92
CA SER A 63 -10.64 13.28 -8.05
C SER A 63 -11.43 14.04 -9.11
N VAL A 64 -12.74 13.86 -9.15
CA VAL A 64 -13.62 14.35 -10.22
C VAL A 64 -14.45 15.56 -9.77
N ASP A 65 -15.13 15.49 -8.61
CA ASP A 65 -16.11 16.49 -8.16
C ASP A 65 -15.67 17.25 -6.89
N ASN A 66 -14.38 17.40 -6.68
CA ASN A 66 -13.80 18.07 -5.53
C ASN A 66 -13.91 19.62 -5.52
N THR A 67 -14.40 20.22 -6.61
CA THR A 67 -14.56 21.67 -6.73
C THR A 67 -16.01 22.02 -7.06
N GLN A 68 -16.46 23.24 -6.66
CA GLN A 68 -17.80 23.71 -7.01
C GLN A 68 -18.03 23.72 -8.51
N LYS A 69 -17.04 24.16 -9.30
CA LYS A 69 -17.14 24.15 -10.78
C LYS A 69 -17.35 22.76 -11.37
N ALA A 70 -16.77 21.74 -10.74
CA ALA A 70 -16.98 20.37 -11.17
C ALA A 70 -18.38 19.87 -10.81
N LYS A 71 -18.85 20.18 -9.60
CA LYS A 71 -20.21 19.87 -9.15
C LYS A 71 -21.27 20.55 -10.05
N ASP A 72 -21.05 21.80 -10.39
CA ASP A 72 -21.94 22.56 -11.29
C ASP A 72 -21.95 21.97 -12.72
N ALA A 73 -20.80 21.53 -13.22
CA ALA A 73 -20.69 20.87 -14.52
C ALA A 73 -21.44 19.55 -14.55
N ILE A 74 -21.37 18.72 -13.49
CA ILE A 74 -22.11 17.48 -13.37
C ILE A 74 -23.62 17.77 -13.28
N ALA A 75 -24.01 18.76 -12.48
CA ALA A 75 -25.39 19.20 -12.34
C ALA A 75 -25.96 19.70 -13.69
N SER A 76 -25.14 20.35 -14.51
CA SER A 76 -25.55 20.84 -15.83
C SER A 76 -25.95 19.74 -16.82
N LEU A 77 -25.56 18.50 -16.57
CA LEU A 77 -26.03 17.35 -17.37
C LEU A 77 -27.49 16.99 -17.13
N ASN A 78 -28.16 17.68 -16.18
CA ASN A 78 -29.54 17.45 -15.79
C ASN A 78 -29.80 15.97 -15.38
N PRO A 79 -28.97 15.37 -14.50
CA PRO A 79 -29.05 13.95 -14.19
C PRO A 79 -30.33 13.58 -13.44
N LEU A 80 -30.93 12.43 -13.77
CA LEU A 80 -32.01 11.84 -12.96
C LEU A 80 -31.52 11.52 -11.54
N CYS A 81 -30.32 10.95 -11.44
CA CYS A 81 -29.60 10.72 -10.18
C CYS A 81 -28.10 10.59 -10.45
N VAL A 82 -27.30 10.72 -9.37
CA VAL A 82 -25.83 10.58 -9.43
C VAL A 82 -25.41 9.54 -8.40
N PHE A 83 -24.82 8.45 -8.87
CA PHE A 83 -24.18 7.44 -8.04
C PHE A 83 -22.69 7.73 -7.93
N ARG A 84 -22.18 7.83 -6.70
CA ARG A 84 -20.77 8.03 -6.39
C ARG A 84 -20.18 6.78 -5.77
N TYR A 85 -19.13 6.24 -6.40
CA TYR A 85 -18.39 5.08 -5.92
C TYR A 85 -17.00 5.51 -5.50
N SER A 86 -16.63 5.29 -4.25
CA SER A 86 -15.29 5.60 -3.75
C SER A 86 -14.95 4.77 -2.53
N ALA A 87 -13.69 4.44 -2.40
CA ALA A 87 -13.13 3.91 -1.17
C ALA A 87 -12.87 5.00 -0.10
N THR A 88 -12.80 6.28 -0.51
CA THR A 88 -12.36 7.42 0.32
C THR A 88 -13.25 8.64 0.15
N HIS A 89 -14.52 8.52 0.53
CA HIS A 89 -15.45 9.65 0.51
C HIS A 89 -15.06 10.72 1.52
N ARG A 90 -14.86 11.95 1.05
CA ARG A 90 -14.69 13.12 1.93
C ARG A 90 -16.03 13.62 2.49
N GLU A 91 -17.06 13.64 1.65
CA GLU A 91 -18.42 14.05 2.02
C GLU A 91 -19.37 12.85 1.85
N ARG A 92 -20.07 12.48 2.90
CA ARG A 92 -21.07 11.39 2.88
C ARG A 92 -22.45 11.99 2.69
N VAL A 93 -22.90 12.06 1.45
CA VAL A 93 -24.26 12.55 1.12
C VAL A 93 -25.10 11.35 0.69
N ASN A 94 -26.22 11.11 1.41
CA ASN A 94 -27.14 10.01 1.13
C ASN A 94 -26.44 8.66 0.96
N LEU A 95 -25.63 8.27 1.93
CA LEU A 95 -24.88 7.00 1.89
C LEU A 95 -25.86 5.82 1.83
N LEU A 96 -25.89 5.12 0.69
CA LEU A 96 -26.77 3.99 0.44
C LEU A 96 -26.15 2.67 0.88
N TYR A 97 -24.87 2.50 0.66
CA TYR A 97 -24.13 1.28 0.98
C TYR A 97 -22.71 1.59 1.42
N ARG A 98 -22.25 0.88 2.42
CA ARG A 98 -20.88 0.99 2.92
C ARG A 98 -20.29 -0.41 3.06
N LEU A 99 -19.10 -0.59 2.47
CA LEU A 99 -18.24 -1.77 2.68
C LEU A 99 -16.88 -1.27 3.13
N THR A 100 -16.60 -1.40 4.42
CA THR A 100 -15.30 -1.01 4.96
C THR A 100 -14.24 -2.09 4.73
N PRO A 101 -12.94 -1.79 4.85
CA PRO A 101 -11.89 -2.82 4.83
C PRO A 101 -12.10 -3.89 5.91
N VAL A 102 -12.64 -3.52 7.07
CA VAL A 102 -12.96 -4.44 8.16
C VAL A 102 -14.10 -5.37 7.76
N ASP A 103 -15.20 -4.81 7.23
CA ASP A 103 -16.32 -5.63 6.74
C ASP A 103 -15.87 -6.60 5.64
N ALA A 104 -15.08 -6.11 4.69
CA ALA A 104 -14.56 -6.93 3.59
C ALA A 104 -13.68 -8.08 4.10
N TYR A 105 -12.87 -7.84 5.13
CA TYR A 105 -12.06 -8.88 5.77
C TYR A 105 -12.93 -9.90 6.53
N GLN A 106 -13.89 -9.44 7.31
CA GLN A 106 -14.81 -10.31 8.06
C GLN A 106 -15.63 -11.21 7.13
N MET A 107 -16.10 -10.65 6.02
CA MET A 107 -16.85 -11.37 4.98
C MET A 107 -15.96 -12.29 4.12
N GLY A 108 -14.64 -12.30 4.32
CA GLY A 108 -13.71 -13.11 3.52
C GLY A 108 -13.57 -12.65 2.06
N LEU A 109 -13.84 -11.38 1.76
CA LEU A 109 -13.79 -10.83 0.40
C LEU A 109 -12.40 -10.36 -0.02
N VAL A 110 -11.45 -10.29 0.92
CA VAL A 110 -10.09 -9.83 0.71
C VAL A 110 -9.08 -10.75 1.38
N LYS A 111 -7.82 -10.70 0.90
CA LYS A 111 -6.71 -11.40 1.54
C LYS A 111 -6.43 -10.86 2.94
N GLN A 112 -5.98 -11.75 3.80
CA GLN A 112 -5.38 -11.40 5.08
C GLN A 112 -4.00 -10.76 4.86
N ILE A 113 -3.68 -9.71 5.62
CA ILE A 113 -2.38 -9.02 5.56
C ILE A 113 -1.45 -9.63 6.61
N CYS A 114 -0.28 -10.09 6.16
CA CYS A 114 0.81 -10.52 7.02
C CYS A 114 1.99 -9.56 6.82
N VAL A 115 2.29 -8.74 7.82
CA VAL A 115 3.42 -7.81 7.74
C VAL A 115 4.67 -8.48 8.25
N SER A 116 5.73 -8.45 7.47
CA SER A 116 7.06 -8.88 7.86
C SER A 116 8.01 -7.69 7.83
N SER A 117 8.78 -7.53 8.86
CA SER A 117 9.87 -6.58 8.91
C SER A 117 11.18 -7.35 9.10
N ASN A 118 12.27 -6.87 8.49
CA ASN A 118 13.58 -7.43 8.76
C ASN A 118 14.13 -6.80 10.03
N GLN A 119 14.30 -7.54 11.10
CA GLN A 119 15.05 -7.07 12.27
C GLN A 119 16.51 -7.53 12.13
N ILE A 120 17.41 -6.60 11.90
CA ILE A 120 18.83 -6.85 12.09
C ILE A 120 19.11 -6.64 13.58
N ALA A 121 19.70 -7.63 14.23
CA ALA A 121 20.06 -7.52 15.63
C ALA A 121 20.94 -6.27 15.84
N GLY A 122 20.40 -5.25 16.52
CA GLY A 122 21.10 -4.03 16.87
C GLY A 122 20.70 -2.74 16.18
N GLY A 123 19.74 -2.70 15.25
CA GLY A 123 19.42 -1.41 14.65
C GLY A 123 18.51 -1.43 13.45
N TYR A 124 17.22 -1.59 13.70
CA TYR A 124 16.22 -1.35 12.69
C TYR A 124 15.96 0.14 12.53
N ASN A 125 15.99 0.64 11.30
CA ASN A 125 15.66 2.03 10.95
C ASN A 125 16.33 3.08 11.84
N ARG A 126 17.55 2.80 12.30
CA ARG A 126 18.35 3.80 13.01
C ARG A 126 19.18 4.59 12.00
N PRO A 127 19.15 5.91 12.06
CA PRO A 127 20.03 6.73 11.23
C PRO A 127 21.49 6.38 11.52
N TYR A 128 22.32 6.41 10.49
CA TYR A 128 23.76 6.32 10.71
C TYR A 128 24.25 7.57 11.42
N ILE A 129 24.76 7.41 12.63
CA ILE A 129 25.38 8.49 13.40
C ILE A 129 26.65 7.93 14.03
N ARG A 130 27.80 8.49 13.69
CA ARG A 130 29.10 8.13 14.25
C ARG A 130 29.71 9.34 14.94
N LEU A 131 30.18 9.18 16.16
CA LEU A 131 30.93 10.22 16.89
C LEU A 131 32.40 10.15 16.50
N LEU A 132 32.94 11.22 15.91
CA LEU A 132 34.32 11.31 15.49
C LEU A 132 35.20 12.04 16.49
N SER A 133 34.70 13.13 17.10
CA SER A 133 35.41 13.88 18.15
C SER A 133 34.46 14.78 18.92
N VAL A 134 34.84 15.16 20.12
CA VAL A 134 34.20 16.21 20.93
C VAL A 134 35.19 17.30 21.29
N SER A 135 34.74 18.52 21.56
CA SER A 135 35.53 19.66 21.94
C SER A 135 34.76 20.60 22.85
N SER A 136 35.41 21.18 23.84
CA SER A 136 34.86 22.21 24.73
C SER A 136 35.46 23.62 24.55
N GLU A 137 36.40 23.80 23.61
CA GLU A 137 37.18 25.06 23.44
C GLU A 137 36.34 26.30 23.10
N ASN A 138 35.21 26.14 22.40
CA ASN A 138 34.27 27.20 22.03
C ASN A 138 32.83 26.81 22.36
N GLY A 139 32.59 26.24 23.53
CA GLY A 139 31.38 25.57 23.95
C GLY A 139 31.35 24.12 23.47
N PHE A 140 30.51 23.30 24.11
CA PHE A 140 30.41 21.86 23.80
C PHE A 140 30.03 21.62 22.38
N ARG A 141 30.88 20.94 21.61
CA ARG A 141 30.67 20.59 20.19
C ARG A 141 31.08 19.14 19.96
N ALA A 142 30.37 18.51 19.06
CA ALA A 142 30.73 17.18 18.56
C ALA A 142 30.89 17.20 17.04
N ARG A 143 31.90 16.51 16.53
CA ARG A 143 31.97 16.17 15.08
C ARG A 143 31.38 14.79 14.92
N ILE A 144 30.33 14.74 14.13
CA ILE A 144 29.63 13.51 13.83
C ILE A 144 29.62 13.27 12.34
N GLU A 145 29.49 12.01 11.96
CA GLU A 145 29.29 11.58 10.57
C GLU A 145 27.86 11.07 10.46
N ILE A 146 27.10 11.63 9.51
CA ILE A 146 25.72 11.26 9.20
C ILE A 146 25.49 11.23 7.70
N ASP A 147 24.39 10.60 7.28
CA ASP A 147 23.96 10.57 5.89
C ASP A 147 23.03 11.76 5.60
N ILE A 148 23.41 12.62 4.64
CA ILE A 148 22.70 13.85 4.29
C ILE A 148 22.19 13.78 2.85
N ALA A 149 20.91 14.09 2.64
CA ALA A 149 20.31 14.26 1.34
C ALA A 149 20.61 15.67 0.78
N ASP A 150 21.00 15.76 -0.48
CA ASP A 150 21.10 17.03 -1.19
C ASP A 150 19.71 17.49 -1.71
N LYS A 151 19.68 18.62 -2.41
CA LYS A 151 18.44 19.19 -2.98
C LYS A 151 17.80 18.30 -4.06
N ASP A 152 18.59 17.44 -4.65
CA ASP A 152 18.17 16.50 -5.69
C ASP A 152 17.81 15.12 -5.12
N GLY A 153 17.86 14.97 -3.77
CA GLY A 153 17.54 13.74 -3.06
C GLY A 153 18.69 12.72 -2.97
N ASN A 154 19.88 13.03 -3.51
CA ASN A 154 21.02 12.11 -3.43
C ASN A 154 21.60 12.10 -2.02
N VAL A 155 21.71 10.92 -1.44
CA VAL A 155 22.24 10.74 -0.09
C VAL A 155 23.74 10.52 -0.14
N SER A 156 24.46 11.24 0.73
CA SER A 156 25.91 11.08 0.89
C SER A 156 26.33 11.22 2.34
N ARG A 157 27.27 10.39 2.76
CA ARG A 157 27.83 10.42 4.11
C ARG A 157 28.73 11.63 4.29
N LYS A 158 28.42 12.48 5.29
CA LYS A 158 29.15 13.73 5.54
C LYS A 158 29.47 13.91 7.00
N THR A 159 30.64 14.49 7.25
CA THR A 159 31.04 14.92 8.60
C THR A 159 30.56 16.33 8.83
N ILE A 160 29.84 16.53 9.95
CA ILE A 160 29.31 17.82 10.38
C ILE A 160 29.67 18.10 11.83
N THR A 161 29.71 19.36 12.21
CA THR A 161 29.90 19.80 13.60
C THR A 161 28.57 20.22 14.18
N VAL A 162 28.20 19.64 15.30
CA VAL A 162 26.93 19.87 16.00
C VAL A 162 27.16 20.41 17.39
N LYS A 163 26.14 21.08 17.91
CA LYS A 163 26.05 21.53 19.33
C LYS A 163 24.89 20.79 19.98
N GLN A 164 24.72 21.01 21.28
CA GLN A 164 23.54 20.58 22.00
C GLN A 164 22.26 21.23 21.41
N ASP A 165 21.15 20.54 21.55
CA ASP A 165 19.81 20.92 21.05
C ASP A 165 19.68 20.99 19.53
N VAL A 166 20.63 20.39 18.80
CA VAL A 166 20.58 20.35 17.34
C VAL A 166 19.74 19.16 16.88
N ASP A 167 18.74 19.48 16.06
CA ASP A 167 17.86 18.51 15.40
C ASP A 167 18.53 17.93 14.15
N LEU A 168 18.79 16.63 14.17
CA LEU A 168 19.45 15.92 13.09
C LEU A 168 18.55 15.73 11.86
N TYR A 169 17.23 15.76 12.02
CA TYR A 169 16.29 15.74 10.89
C TYR A 169 16.55 16.90 9.93
N LYS A 170 16.68 18.12 10.44
CA LYS A 170 16.99 19.31 9.63
C LYS A 170 18.36 19.24 8.98
N LEU A 171 19.36 18.76 9.72
CA LEU A 171 20.73 18.66 9.23
C LEU A 171 20.93 17.57 8.18
N SER A 172 20.11 16.52 8.22
CA SER A 172 20.17 15.42 7.26
C SER A 172 19.51 15.77 5.90
N GLY A 173 18.97 16.98 5.73
CA GLY A 173 18.20 17.36 4.56
C GLY A 173 16.75 16.88 4.64
N ASN A 174 16.18 16.87 5.84
CA ASN A 174 14.83 16.43 6.19
C ASN A 174 14.59 14.93 5.90
N ARG A 175 15.59 14.09 6.15
CA ARG A 175 15.41 12.65 6.05
C ARG A 175 14.63 12.13 7.27
N ASP A 176 13.50 11.51 7.02
CA ASP A 176 12.59 10.96 8.04
C ASP A 176 13.27 9.98 9.01
N LEU A 177 14.34 9.32 8.54
CA LEU A 177 15.16 8.42 9.35
C LEU A 177 15.79 9.11 10.58
N TYR A 178 16.00 10.43 10.51
CA TYR A 178 16.54 11.25 11.61
C TYR A 178 15.45 11.99 12.41
N GLU A 179 14.17 11.77 12.12
CA GLU A 179 13.07 12.39 12.86
C GLU A 179 13.09 11.96 14.32
N GLY A 180 13.07 12.93 15.26
CA GLY A 180 13.15 12.69 16.70
C GLY A 180 14.57 12.57 17.25
N TYR A 181 15.61 12.58 16.40
CA TYR A 181 17.00 12.55 16.84
C TYR A 181 17.53 13.95 17.06
N THR A 182 17.64 14.34 18.33
CA THR A 182 18.22 15.62 18.76
C THR A 182 19.42 15.35 19.67
N ILE A 183 20.49 16.11 19.53
CA ILE A 183 21.66 16.01 20.44
C ILE A 183 21.25 16.59 21.78
N SER A 184 20.93 15.75 22.76
CA SER A 184 20.50 16.15 24.10
C SER A 184 21.67 16.47 25.05
N GLY A 185 22.85 15.89 24.78
CA GLY A 185 24.04 16.13 25.56
C GLY A 185 25.35 15.86 24.83
N ILE A 186 26.42 16.52 25.21
CA ILE A 186 27.78 16.29 24.73
C ILE A 186 28.70 16.24 25.94
N ASP A 187 29.33 15.09 26.20
CA ASP A 187 30.32 14.90 27.23
C ASP A 187 31.71 14.92 26.60
N CYS A 188 32.55 15.84 27.10
CA CYS A 188 33.93 16.00 26.66
C CYS A 188 34.96 15.50 27.73
N THR A 189 34.50 14.76 28.74
CA THR A 189 35.39 14.23 29.78
C THR A 189 36.36 13.22 29.16
N PRO A 190 37.68 13.39 29.30
CA PRO A 190 38.67 12.47 28.73
C PRO A 190 38.41 11.02 29.14
N GLY A 191 38.30 10.12 28.18
CA GLY A 191 37.98 8.70 28.37
C GLY A 191 36.48 8.37 28.53
N MET A 192 35.60 9.38 28.56
CA MET A 192 34.13 9.24 28.59
C MET A 192 33.46 10.04 27.51
N GLU A 193 34.19 10.42 26.48
CA GLU A 193 33.69 11.24 25.39
C GLU A 193 32.51 10.56 24.71
N GLN A 194 31.37 11.25 24.70
CA GLN A 194 30.10 10.73 24.16
C GLN A 194 29.13 11.83 23.76
N ILE A 195 28.15 11.47 22.97
CA ILE A 195 26.96 12.28 22.70
C ILE A 195 25.72 11.52 23.18
N GLU A 196 24.75 12.26 23.69
CA GLU A 196 23.43 11.77 24.07
C GLU A 196 22.41 12.21 23.01
N LEU A 197 21.53 11.30 22.62
CA LEU A 197 20.48 11.55 21.67
C LEU A 197 19.12 11.44 22.37
N SER A 198 18.21 12.37 22.11
CA SER A 198 16.85 12.34 22.68
C SER A 198 16.15 11.03 22.35
N GLY A 199 15.72 10.30 23.38
CA GLY A 199 14.94 9.06 23.25
C GLY A 199 15.72 7.84 22.78
N VAL A 200 17.07 7.91 22.69
CA VAL A 200 17.91 6.83 22.17
C VAL A 200 19.25 6.77 22.93
N ASP A 201 20.03 5.76 22.59
CA ASP A 201 21.30 5.42 23.21
C ASP A 201 22.37 6.54 23.17
N VAL A 202 23.30 6.45 24.11
CA VAL A 202 24.53 7.21 24.13
C VAL A 202 25.51 6.68 23.09
N ILE A 203 26.10 7.56 22.27
CA ILE A 203 27.15 7.19 21.30
C ILE A 203 28.52 7.63 21.85
N ARG A 204 29.37 6.67 22.11
CA ARG A 204 30.74 6.90 22.58
C ARG A 204 31.67 7.25 21.42
N LEU A 205 32.78 7.94 21.73
CA LEU A 205 33.82 8.29 20.78
C LEU A 205 34.24 7.10 19.90
N GLY A 206 34.27 7.31 18.59
CA GLY A 206 34.62 6.30 17.59
C GLY A 206 33.55 5.25 17.31
N LYS A 207 32.45 5.23 18.07
CA LYS A 207 31.32 4.30 17.82
C LYS A 207 30.28 4.91 16.91
N ALA A 208 29.52 4.05 16.25
CA ALA A 208 28.40 4.41 15.42
C ALA A 208 27.14 3.64 15.83
N ILE A 209 25.97 4.23 15.56
CA ILE A 209 24.69 3.55 15.51
C ILE A 209 24.22 3.53 14.05
N GLY A 210 23.36 2.59 13.69
CA GLY A 210 22.86 2.49 12.31
C GLY A 210 23.92 2.08 11.29
N ASP A 211 24.94 1.36 11.67
CA ASP A 211 26.11 1.00 10.83
C ASP A 211 25.81 -0.10 9.78
N VAL A 212 24.55 -0.33 9.48
CA VAL A 212 24.16 -1.24 8.43
C VAL A 212 24.07 -0.46 7.11
N ASP A 213 24.89 -0.85 6.14
CA ASP A 213 24.80 -0.32 4.79
C ASP A 213 23.39 -0.51 4.23
N GLU A 214 22.83 0.57 3.71
CA GLU A 214 21.47 0.60 3.11
C GLU A 214 21.27 -0.51 2.08
N ASN A 215 22.28 -0.76 1.25
CA ASN A 215 22.24 -1.82 0.25
C ASN A 215 22.10 -3.21 0.88
N THR A 216 22.73 -3.45 2.02
CA THR A 216 22.60 -4.68 2.80
C THR A 216 21.16 -4.87 3.29
N MET A 217 20.51 -3.80 3.74
CA MET A 217 19.11 -3.83 4.14
C MET A 217 18.19 -4.12 2.96
N LYS A 218 18.38 -3.39 1.84
CA LYS A 218 17.59 -3.60 0.61
C LYS A 218 17.77 -5.02 0.07
N ARG A 219 19.00 -5.54 0.08
CA ARG A 219 19.28 -6.94 -0.31
C ARG A 219 18.55 -7.94 0.59
N ALA A 220 18.50 -7.70 1.90
CA ALA A 220 17.76 -8.56 2.83
C ALA A 220 16.24 -8.53 2.59
N GLN A 221 15.67 -7.35 2.32
CA GLN A 221 14.25 -7.20 1.97
C GLN A 221 13.92 -7.92 0.65
N ILE A 222 14.75 -7.74 -0.38
CA ILE A 222 14.62 -8.44 -1.66
C ILE A 222 14.68 -9.96 -1.43
N ARG A 223 15.67 -10.45 -0.67
CA ARG A 223 15.84 -11.87 -0.35
C ARG A 223 14.60 -12.44 0.31
N ARG A 224 14.11 -11.79 1.36
CA ARG A 224 12.94 -12.27 2.10
C ARG A 224 11.67 -12.29 1.25
N THR A 225 11.53 -11.31 0.36
CA THR A 225 10.41 -11.26 -0.58
C THR A 225 10.46 -12.39 -1.59
N ILE A 226 11.65 -12.69 -2.15
CA ILE A 226 11.84 -13.81 -3.07
C ILE A 226 11.60 -15.14 -2.35
N GLU A 227 12.12 -15.35 -1.14
CA GLU A 227 11.87 -16.54 -0.33
C GLU A 227 10.37 -16.77 -0.11
N ALA A 228 9.65 -15.73 0.33
CA ALA A 228 8.20 -15.81 0.54
C ALA A 228 7.43 -16.09 -0.76
N HIS A 229 7.91 -15.60 -1.89
CA HIS A 229 7.36 -15.91 -3.21
C HIS A 229 7.56 -17.37 -3.59
N LEU A 230 8.81 -17.84 -3.56
CA LEU A 230 9.15 -19.22 -3.92
C LEU A 230 8.47 -20.25 -3.00
N ASP A 231 8.35 -19.95 -1.71
CA ASP A 231 7.62 -20.79 -0.76
C ASP A 231 6.14 -20.91 -1.10
N LYS A 232 5.53 -19.86 -1.66
CA LYS A 232 4.15 -19.91 -2.13
C LYS A 232 4.04 -20.59 -3.49
N GLU A 233 4.97 -20.38 -4.41
CA GLU A 233 4.99 -21.11 -5.68
C GLU A 233 5.04 -22.63 -5.45
N LEU A 234 5.89 -23.13 -4.54
CA LEU A 234 5.94 -24.55 -4.17
C LEU A 234 4.57 -25.09 -3.73
N ARG A 235 3.82 -24.29 -2.97
CA ARG A 235 2.53 -24.74 -2.42
C ARG A 235 1.34 -24.56 -3.36
N TYR A 236 1.41 -23.55 -4.25
CA TYR A 236 0.23 -23.09 -4.97
C TYR A 236 0.23 -23.48 -6.46
N THR A 237 1.40 -23.82 -7.02
CA THR A 237 1.47 -24.24 -8.42
C THR A 237 0.62 -25.46 -8.71
N GLU A 238 0.62 -26.46 -7.84
CA GLU A 238 -0.24 -27.66 -7.98
C GLU A 238 -1.74 -27.36 -7.88
N LYS A 239 -2.10 -26.23 -7.26
CA LYS A 239 -3.47 -25.73 -7.18
C LYS A 239 -3.85 -24.84 -8.37
N GLY A 240 -3.00 -24.77 -9.39
CA GLY A 240 -3.22 -23.90 -10.54
C GLY A 240 -3.10 -22.41 -10.24
N ILE A 241 -2.43 -21.99 -9.16
CA ILE A 241 -2.36 -20.60 -8.76
C ILE A 241 -0.96 -20.05 -9.04
N LYS A 242 -0.86 -19.10 -9.97
CA LYS A 242 0.39 -18.35 -10.21
C LYS A 242 0.59 -17.30 -9.15
N VAL A 243 1.81 -17.16 -8.67
CA VAL A 243 2.21 -16.17 -7.66
C VAL A 243 2.85 -14.96 -8.33
N LEU A 244 2.46 -13.74 -7.94
CA LEU A 244 3.09 -12.49 -8.34
C LEU A 244 3.57 -11.71 -7.12
N SER A 245 4.68 -10.97 -7.29
CA SER A 245 5.26 -10.09 -6.27
C SER A 245 5.48 -8.68 -6.83
N LEU A 246 5.17 -7.67 -6.02
CA LEU A 246 5.39 -6.26 -6.33
C LEU A 246 6.53 -5.69 -5.49
N PHE A 247 7.42 -4.95 -6.15
CA PHE A 247 8.44 -4.12 -5.52
C PHE A 247 8.15 -2.64 -5.82
N PHE A 248 7.93 -1.85 -4.78
CA PHE A 248 7.88 -0.40 -4.90
C PHE A 248 9.26 0.19 -4.65
N ILE A 249 9.79 0.91 -5.64
CA ILE A 249 11.12 1.51 -5.61
C ILE A 249 11.05 3.03 -5.56
N ASP A 250 12.07 3.64 -5.00
CA ASP A 250 12.23 5.09 -4.85
C ASP A 250 12.65 5.76 -6.16
N GLU A 251 13.58 5.16 -6.91
CA GLU A 251 14.14 5.72 -8.15
C GLU A 251 14.24 4.68 -9.25
N VAL A 252 13.78 5.03 -10.44
CA VAL A 252 13.84 4.14 -11.62
C VAL A 252 15.26 3.77 -11.97
N LYS A 253 16.23 4.71 -11.81
CA LYS A 253 17.66 4.44 -12.10
C LYS A 253 18.27 3.34 -11.24
N LYS A 254 17.71 3.07 -10.04
CA LYS A 254 18.15 1.96 -9.18
C LYS A 254 17.72 0.59 -9.71
N TYR A 255 16.73 0.54 -10.60
CA TYR A 255 16.34 -0.68 -11.31
C TYR A 255 16.90 -0.73 -12.73
N ARG A 256 16.78 0.36 -13.50
CA ARG A 256 17.30 0.50 -14.86
C ARG A 256 17.93 1.87 -15.03
N THR A 257 19.22 1.91 -15.42
CA THR A 257 19.94 3.17 -15.65
C THR A 257 19.52 3.84 -16.96
N GLU A 258 19.88 5.10 -17.16
CA GLU A 258 19.59 5.84 -18.39
C GLU A 258 20.18 5.20 -19.65
N ASP A 259 21.30 4.50 -19.51
CA ASP A 259 21.97 3.77 -20.60
C ASP A 259 21.32 2.41 -20.90
N GLY A 260 20.19 2.08 -20.24
CA GLY A 260 19.48 0.81 -20.37
C GLY A 260 20.11 -0.36 -19.61
N ASN A 261 21.16 -0.12 -18.83
CA ASN A 261 21.80 -1.15 -18.01
C ASN A 261 20.99 -1.42 -16.75
N LYS A 262 21.23 -2.59 -16.13
CA LYS A 262 20.62 -2.98 -14.86
C LYS A 262 21.11 -2.08 -13.73
N GLY A 263 20.17 -1.47 -13.00
CA GLY A 263 20.47 -0.75 -11.78
C GLY A 263 20.71 -1.70 -10.59
N ILE A 264 21.10 -1.15 -9.45
CA ILE A 264 21.52 -1.93 -8.27
C ILE A 264 20.43 -2.87 -7.75
N TYR A 265 19.15 -2.48 -7.82
CA TYR A 265 18.06 -3.35 -7.35
C TYR A 265 17.83 -4.54 -8.27
N ALA A 266 17.94 -4.36 -9.59
CA ALA A 266 17.86 -5.46 -10.54
C ALA A 266 19.03 -6.44 -10.38
N GLN A 267 20.24 -5.93 -10.16
CA GLN A 267 21.44 -6.75 -9.92
C GLN A 267 21.28 -7.56 -8.62
N MET A 268 20.91 -6.91 -7.51
CA MET A 268 20.64 -7.57 -6.23
C MET A 268 19.57 -8.65 -6.36
N PHE A 269 18.50 -8.35 -7.09
CA PHE A 269 17.40 -9.29 -7.31
C PHE A 269 17.89 -10.54 -8.03
N GLU A 270 18.59 -10.38 -9.16
CA GLU A 270 19.06 -11.51 -9.97
C GLU A 270 20.06 -12.39 -9.22
N GLU A 271 21.01 -11.76 -8.50
CA GLU A 271 21.95 -12.49 -7.66
C GLU A 271 21.25 -13.31 -6.59
N VAL A 272 20.35 -12.67 -5.83
CA VAL A 272 19.62 -13.31 -4.73
C VAL A 272 18.66 -14.40 -5.26
N TYR A 273 18.00 -14.14 -6.38
CA TYR A 273 17.12 -15.13 -7.01
C TYR A 273 17.91 -16.37 -7.44
N ALA A 274 19.07 -16.18 -8.08
CA ALA A 274 19.93 -17.28 -8.47
C ALA A 274 20.46 -18.07 -7.27
N GLU A 275 20.89 -17.36 -6.19
CA GLU A 275 21.30 -18.01 -4.93
C GLU A 275 20.18 -18.90 -4.36
N LEU A 276 18.97 -18.38 -4.28
CA LEU A 276 17.84 -19.09 -3.68
C LEU A 276 17.37 -20.28 -4.53
N MET A 277 17.29 -20.10 -5.85
CA MET A 277 16.89 -21.18 -6.76
C MET A 277 17.85 -22.35 -6.75
N ASN A 278 19.13 -22.15 -6.38
CA ASN A 278 20.11 -23.21 -6.21
C ASN A 278 19.96 -23.97 -4.87
N LEU A 279 19.10 -23.53 -3.97
CA LEU A 279 18.84 -24.26 -2.72
C LEU A 279 18.07 -25.55 -2.99
N PRO A 280 18.41 -26.69 -2.33
CA PRO A 280 17.70 -27.96 -2.49
C PRO A 280 16.18 -27.84 -2.26
N LYS A 281 15.75 -26.92 -1.40
CA LYS A 281 14.34 -26.63 -1.10
C LYS A 281 13.53 -26.27 -2.36
N TYR A 282 14.16 -25.59 -3.34
CA TYR A 282 13.49 -25.09 -4.55
C TYR A 282 13.83 -25.89 -5.81
N ALA A 283 14.45 -27.07 -5.67
CA ALA A 283 14.84 -27.91 -6.80
C ALA A 283 13.64 -28.30 -7.70
N GLU A 284 12.46 -28.48 -7.10
CA GLU A 284 11.24 -28.78 -7.84
C GLU A 284 10.80 -27.62 -8.75
N LEU A 285 10.88 -26.38 -8.26
CA LEU A 285 10.58 -25.19 -9.05
C LEU A 285 11.56 -25.02 -10.21
N HIS A 286 12.82 -25.37 -10.00
CA HIS A 286 13.84 -25.30 -11.04
C HIS A 286 13.52 -26.22 -12.22
N GLY A 287 12.94 -27.39 -11.96
CA GLY A 287 12.49 -28.33 -12.99
C GLY A 287 11.22 -27.88 -13.72
N ARG A 288 10.32 -27.20 -13.02
CA ARG A 288 9.02 -26.72 -13.55
C ARG A 288 9.15 -25.42 -14.34
N PHE A 289 10.04 -24.52 -13.92
CA PHE A 289 10.24 -23.21 -14.50
C PHE A 289 11.70 -22.97 -14.87
N PRO A 290 12.21 -23.66 -15.91
CA PRO A 290 13.58 -23.43 -16.39
C PRO A 290 13.61 -22.06 -17.08
N VAL A 291 13.77 -20.99 -16.32
CA VAL A 291 13.64 -19.64 -16.84
C VAL A 291 14.93 -18.87 -16.63
N ASP A 292 15.33 -18.17 -17.68
CA ASP A 292 16.33 -17.12 -17.61
C ASP A 292 15.90 -16.07 -16.55
N VAL A 293 16.76 -15.83 -15.57
CA VAL A 293 16.49 -14.90 -14.46
C VAL A 293 16.06 -13.53 -14.99
N ALA A 294 16.58 -13.07 -16.10
CA ALA A 294 16.22 -11.80 -16.71
C ALA A 294 14.75 -11.73 -17.19
N ARG A 295 14.07 -12.86 -17.35
CA ARG A 295 12.67 -12.92 -17.80
C ARG A 295 11.67 -13.02 -16.67
N VAL A 296 12.09 -13.32 -15.44
CA VAL A 296 11.18 -13.49 -14.30
C VAL A 296 10.79 -12.18 -13.65
N HIS A 297 11.50 -11.10 -13.93
CA HIS A 297 11.23 -9.78 -13.37
C HIS A 297 11.29 -8.69 -14.45
N ASP A 298 10.48 -7.66 -14.28
CA ASP A 298 10.56 -6.45 -15.12
C ASP A 298 10.05 -5.23 -14.36
N GLY A 299 10.34 -4.04 -14.91
CA GLY A 299 9.97 -2.76 -14.34
C GLY A 299 8.80 -2.13 -15.09
N TYR A 300 7.77 -1.69 -14.32
CA TYR A 300 6.68 -0.88 -14.83
C TYR A 300 6.83 0.57 -14.34
N PHE A 301 7.08 1.50 -15.25
CA PHE A 301 7.33 2.90 -14.93
C PHE A 301 6.45 3.83 -15.76
N SER A 302 6.03 4.98 -15.18
CA SER A 302 5.19 5.93 -15.90
C SER A 302 5.99 6.68 -16.96
N GLN A 303 5.38 6.78 -18.15
CA GLN A 303 5.90 7.56 -19.25
C GLN A 303 5.34 9.00 -19.23
N ASP A 304 6.10 9.98 -19.73
CA ASP A 304 5.62 11.33 -20.00
C ASP A 304 4.74 11.34 -21.27
N LYS A 305 4.16 12.51 -21.59
CA LYS A 305 3.33 12.67 -22.81
C LYS A 305 4.09 12.44 -24.13
N LYS A 306 5.41 12.31 -24.07
CA LYS A 306 6.31 12.07 -25.21
C LYS A 306 6.80 10.62 -25.24
N GLY A 307 6.33 9.76 -24.32
CA GLY A 307 6.75 8.37 -24.22
C GLY A 307 8.05 8.15 -23.46
N ASN A 308 8.66 9.19 -22.89
CA ASN A 308 9.84 9.02 -22.06
C ASN A 308 9.41 8.59 -20.65
N TYR A 309 10.11 7.62 -20.08
CA TYR A 309 9.96 7.35 -18.65
C TYR A 309 10.37 8.60 -17.86
N LYS A 310 9.57 9.01 -16.90
CA LYS A 310 10.01 10.04 -15.96
C LYS A 310 11.23 9.49 -15.21
N ASN A 311 12.39 9.95 -15.58
CA ASN A 311 13.74 9.55 -15.17
C ASN A 311 14.44 8.45 -15.97
N THR A 312 13.90 7.93 -17.09
CA THR A 312 14.65 7.02 -17.96
C THR A 312 14.25 7.18 -19.43
N ARG A 313 15.24 7.05 -20.33
CA ARG A 313 15.02 6.82 -21.76
C ARG A 313 14.73 5.33 -21.96
N GLY A 314 13.49 4.98 -22.27
CA GLY A 314 13.09 3.60 -22.61
C GLY A 314 12.44 3.58 -23.98
N ASP A 315 13.21 3.41 -25.02
CA ASP A 315 12.76 3.36 -26.40
C ASP A 315 12.90 1.94 -26.98
N THR A 316 12.72 0.88 -26.18
CA THR A 316 12.82 -0.48 -26.69
C THR A 316 11.46 -1.12 -26.88
N LEU A 317 11.34 -1.98 -27.91
CA LEU A 317 10.14 -2.82 -28.17
C LEU A 317 9.75 -3.67 -26.94
N ASP A 318 10.73 -4.03 -26.10
CA ASP A 318 10.52 -4.81 -24.88
C ASP A 318 9.73 -4.02 -23.81
N ASP A 319 9.99 -2.72 -23.66
CA ASP A 319 9.27 -1.87 -22.70
C ASP A 319 7.79 -1.72 -23.06
N TYR A 320 7.47 -1.68 -24.35
CA TYR A 320 6.09 -1.65 -24.82
C TYR A 320 5.39 -3.01 -24.59
N ASN A 321 6.09 -4.10 -24.72
CA ASN A 321 5.58 -5.44 -24.47
C ASN A 321 5.28 -5.63 -22.97
N THR A 322 6.18 -5.21 -22.09
CA THR A 322 5.99 -5.27 -20.63
C THR A 322 4.79 -4.44 -20.17
N TYR A 323 4.63 -3.22 -20.70
CA TYR A 323 3.44 -2.40 -20.44
C TYR A 323 2.15 -3.12 -20.83
N ASN A 324 2.09 -3.70 -22.01
CA ASN A 324 0.91 -4.40 -22.48
C ASN A 324 0.61 -5.64 -21.62
N THR A 325 1.62 -6.43 -21.26
CA THR A 325 1.47 -7.62 -20.41
C THR A 325 0.94 -7.24 -19.02
N ILE A 326 1.50 -6.22 -18.39
CA ILE A 326 1.10 -5.83 -17.03
C ILE A 326 -0.28 -5.14 -17.01
N MET A 327 -0.56 -4.27 -17.98
CA MET A 327 -1.74 -3.40 -17.95
C MET A 327 -2.92 -3.90 -18.76
N LYS A 328 -2.68 -4.50 -19.92
CA LYS A 328 -3.75 -4.87 -20.86
C LYS A 328 -4.02 -6.36 -20.87
N ASP A 329 -3.00 -7.18 -20.83
CA ASP A 329 -3.12 -8.63 -20.93
C ASP A 329 -2.99 -9.29 -19.56
N LYS A 330 -3.96 -8.98 -18.68
CA LYS A 330 -3.99 -9.49 -17.30
C LYS A 330 -4.13 -11.01 -17.24
N GLU A 331 -4.82 -11.62 -18.22
CA GLU A 331 -5.00 -13.07 -18.30
C GLU A 331 -3.67 -13.75 -18.64
N TRP A 332 -2.94 -13.22 -19.63
CA TRP A 332 -1.61 -13.71 -19.95
C TRP A 332 -0.65 -13.59 -18.76
N LEU A 333 -0.67 -12.48 -18.04
CA LEU A 333 0.15 -12.30 -16.84
C LEU A 333 -0.16 -13.36 -15.77
N LEU A 334 -1.40 -13.84 -15.69
CA LEU A 334 -1.81 -14.89 -14.75
C LEU A 334 -1.50 -16.31 -15.24
N SER A 335 -1.25 -16.51 -16.54
CA SER A 335 -0.85 -17.80 -17.09
C SER A 335 0.53 -18.24 -16.61
N PHE A 336 0.72 -19.54 -16.41
CA PHE A 336 2.04 -20.12 -16.13
C PHE A 336 3.01 -19.99 -17.32
N ASP A 337 2.49 -19.83 -18.55
CA ASP A 337 3.31 -19.63 -19.75
C ASP A 337 4.02 -18.26 -19.76
N CYS A 338 3.46 -17.29 -19.06
CA CYS A 338 4.10 -15.99 -18.87
C CYS A 338 5.22 -16.11 -17.82
N PRO A 339 6.48 -15.85 -18.18
CA PRO A 339 7.61 -15.99 -17.25
C PRO A 339 7.66 -14.89 -16.18
N LEU A 340 7.02 -13.73 -16.42
CA LEU A 340 7.03 -12.60 -15.50
C LEU A 340 6.30 -12.94 -14.18
N ARG A 341 7.00 -12.80 -13.07
CA ARG A 341 6.52 -13.11 -11.71
C ARG A 341 6.78 -12.00 -10.71
N PHE A 342 7.79 -11.16 -10.96
CA PHE A 342 8.19 -10.06 -10.08
C PHE A 342 8.12 -8.74 -10.87
N ILE A 343 7.37 -7.78 -10.34
CA ILE A 343 7.11 -6.50 -10.98
C ILE A 343 7.70 -5.39 -10.11
N PHE A 344 8.62 -4.61 -10.67
CA PHE A 344 9.16 -3.41 -10.04
C PHE A 344 8.40 -2.19 -10.50
N SER A 345 8.01 -1.32 -9.58
CA SER A 345 7.27 -0.11 -9.91
C SER A 345 7.73 1.07 -9.06
N HIS A 346 7.90 2.19 -9.70
CA HIS A 346 8.04 3.49 -9.05
C HIS A 346 6.67 4.11 -8.88
N SER A 347 6.19 5.10 -8.82
CA SER A 347 4.87 5.71 -8.64
C SER A 347 3.81 5.32 -9.70
N ALA A 348 4.11 4.41 -10.60
CA ALA A 348 3.37 4.26 -11.87
C ALA A 348 2.21 3.29 -11.87
N LEU A 349 2.12 2.39 -10.90
CA LEU A 349 0.91 1.57 -10.77
C LEU A 349 -0.22 2.48 -10.30
N LYS A 350 -0.82 3.15 -11.27
CA LYS A 350 -1.90 4.13 -11.09
C LYS A 350 -3.08 3.52 -10.34
N GLU A 351 -3.88 4.39 -9.77
CA GLU A 351 -5.23 4.08 -9.31
C GLU A 351 -5.93 3.14 -10.30
N GLY A 352 -6.54 2.08 -9.78
CA GLY A 352 -7.25 1.08 -10.61
C GLY A 352 -6.45 -0.11 -11.12
N TRP A 353 -5.09 -0.14 -11.03
CA TRP A 353 -4.37 -1.38 -11.29
C TRP A 353 -4.34 -2.26 -10.05
N ASP A 354 -4.77 -3.46 -10.20
CA ASP A 354 -4.69 -4.53 -9.23
C ASP A 354 -4.63 -5.88 -9.97
N ASN A 355 -4.04 -6.86 -9.30
CA ASN A 355 -4.01 -8.22 -9.80
C ASN A 355 -4.35 -9.18 -8.66
N PRO A 356 -5.29 -10.13 -8.86
CA PRO A 356 -5.72 -11.04 -7.80
C PRO A 356 -4.60 -11.93 -7.28
N ASN A 357 -3.59 -12.22 -8.08
CA ASN A 357 -2.51 -13.14 -7.72
C ASN A 357 -1.25 -12.43 -7.20
N VAL A 358 -1.35 -11.17 -6.81
CA VAL A 358 -0.31 -10.51 -6.00
C VAL A 358 -0.36 -11.06 -4.58
N PHE A 359 0.71 -11.68 -4.14
CA PHE A 359 0.85 -12.28 -2.81
C PHE A 359 1.95 -11.65 -1.97
N GLN A 360 2.85 -10.88 -2.57
CA GLN A 360 3.89 -10.14 -1.87
C GLN A 360 3.93 -8.69 -2.35
N VAL A 361 4.11 -7.79 -1.41
CA VAL A 361 4.39 -6.38 -1.65
C VAL A 361 5.63 -6.01 -0.85
N CYS A 362 6.67 -5.57 -1.51
CA CYS A 362 7.91 -5.10 -0.90
C CYS A 362 8.10 -3.61 -1.18
N THR A 363 8.37 -2.83 -0.15
CA THR A 363 8.66 -1.40 -0.27
C THR A 363 10.16 -1.17 -0.08
N LEU A 364 10.85 -0.77 -1.15
CA LEU A 364 12.27 -0.38 -1.13
C LEU A 364 12.46 1.14 -1.05
N ILE A 365 11.40 1.89 -0.79
CA ILE A 365 11.38 3.36 -0.70
C ILE A 365 11.93 3.78 0.67
N GLU A 366 12.87 4.71 0.70
CA GLU A 366 13.48 5.22 1.94
C GLU A 366 12.65 6.28 2.64
N GLN A 367 12.06 7.18 1.87
CA GLN A 367 11.30 8.30 2.40
C GLN A 367 9.86 7.89 2.66
N LYS A 368 9.19 8.53 3.61
CA LYS A 368 7.73 8.50 3.73
C LYS A 368 7.16 8.92 2.38
N SER A 369 6.88 7.94 1.53
CA SER A 369 6.32 8.21 0.22
C SER A 369 4.90 8.74 0.41
N THR A 370 4.45 9.57 -0.55
CA THR A 370 3.04 9.95 -0.68
C THR A 370 2.12 8.73 -0.89
N LEU A 371 2.71 7.54 -1.04
CA LEU A 371 2.00 6.28 -1.13
C LEU A 371 1.62 5.82 0.28
N THR A 372 0.36 5.97 0.63
CA THR A 372 -0.15 5.54 1.94
C THR A 372 -0.02 4.03 2.13
N ALA A 373 0.05 3.58 3.37
CA ALA A 373 0.09 2.14 3.68
C ALA A 373 -1.08 1.40 3.00
N ARG A 374 -2.26 2.01 2.98
CA ARG A 374 -3.46 1.50 2.31
C ARG A 374 -3.28 1.33 0.79
N GLN A 375 -2.66 2.30 0.12
CA GLN A 375 -2.40 2.19 -1.32
C GLN A 375 -1.40 1.09 -1.64
N LYS A 376 -0.38 0.90 -0.78
CA LYS A 376 0.61 -0.17 -0.95
C LYS A 376 -0.03 -1.55 -0.86
N VAL A 377 -0.85 -1.81 0.17
CA VAL A 377 -1.47 -3.12 0.37
C VAL A 377 -2.67 -3.35 -0.54
N GLY A 378 -3.41 -2.30 -0.90
CA GLY A 378 -4.62 -2.38 -1.71
C GLY A 378 -4.43 -3.09 -3.04
N ARG A 379 -3.21 -3.04 -3.61
CA ARG A 379 -2.87 -3.68 -4.88
C ARG A 379 -2.88 -5.20 -4.85
N GLY A 380 -2.78 -5.81 -3.66
CA GLY A 380 -2.73 -7.26 -3.49
C GLY A 380 -3.89 -7.85 -2.70
N LEU A 381 -4.90 -7.06 -2.33
CA LEU A 381 -5.97 -7.52 -1.43
C LEU A 381 -7.01 -8.43 -2.09
N ARG A 382 -7.16 -8.43 -3.41
CA ARG A 382 -8.14 -9.30 -4.08
C ARG A 382 -7.86 -10.77 -3.81
N LEU A 383 -8.93 -11.56 -3.63
CA LEU A 383 -8.82 -13.01 -3.56
C LEU A 383 -8.19 -13.54 -4.85
N CYS A 384 -7.29 -14.51 -4.72
CA CYS A 384 -6.59 -15.09 -5.86
C CYS A 384 -7.51 -15.94 -6.75
N VAL A 385 -7.06 -16.15 -7.99
CA VAL A 385 -7.72 -17.03 -8.96
C VAL A 385 -6.76 -18.14 -9.42
N ASN A 386 -7.33 -19.27 -9.80
CA ASN A 386 -6.59 -20.36 -10.45
C ASN A 386 -6.46 -20.12 -11.98
N GLN A 387 -5.88 -21.07 -12.71
CA GLN A 387 -5.70 -20.99 -14.15
C GLN A 387 -7.03 -21.00 -14.95
N ASP A 388 -8.11 -21.50 -14.34
CA ASP A 388 -9.45 -21.53 -14.93
C ASP A 388 -10.20 -20.21 -14.68
N GLY A 389 -9.59 -19.26 -13.96
CA GLY A 389 -10.19 -17.97 -13.61
C GLY A 389 -11.14 -18.06 -12.40
N GLU A 390 -11.20 -19.21 -11.75
CA GLU A 390 -12.04 -19.40 -10.57
C GLU A 390 -11.40 -18.77 -9.32
N ARG A 391 -12.23 -18.07 -8.55
CA ARG A 391 -11.80 -17.42 -7.31
C ARG A 391 -11.62 -18.45 -6.20
N ILE A 392 -10.50 -18.37 -5.50
CA ILE A 392 -10.18 -19.24 -4.37
C ILE A 392 -10.56 -18.53 -3.07
N GLU A 393 -11.45 -19.12 -2.28
CA GLU A 393 -11.95 -18.53 -1.04
C GLU A 393 -11.18 -18.98 0.21
N ASP A 394 -10.28 -19.97 0.09
CA ASP A 394 -9.47 -20.48 1.21
C ASP A 394 -8.61 -19.36 1.83
N ARG A 395 -8.89 -19.03 3.10
CA ARG A 395 -8.18 -17.99 3.85
C ARG A 395 -6.70 -18.30 4.05
N ASN A 396 -6.32 -19.59 4.14
CA ASN A 396 -4.92 -20.00 4.29
C ASN A 396 -4.10 -19.75 3.01
N ILE A 397 -4.75 -19.71 1.86
CA ILE A 397 -4.14 -19.37 0.57
C ILE A 397 -4.09 -17.86 0.41
N ASN A 398 -5.16 -17.16 0.78
CA ASN A 398 -5.33 -15.73 0.59
C ASN A 398 -4.58 -14.92 1.65
N LEU A 399 -3.25 -14.98 1.61
CA LEU A 399 -2.32 -14.31 2.52
C LEU A 399 -1.41 -13.36 1.73
N LEU A 400 -1.60 -12.05 1.90
CA LEU A 400 -0.75 -11.01 1.34
C LEU A 400 0.41 -10.72 2.30
N HIS A 401 1.63 -11.02 1.89
CA HIS A 401 2.82 -10.65 2.66
C HIS A 401 3.28 -9.24 2.27
N VAL A 402 3.41 -8.38 3.26
CA VAL A 402 3.92 -7.00 3.10
C VAL A 402 5.28 -6.91 3.78
N MET A 403 6.34 -6.63 2.99
CA MET A 403 7.67 -6.29 3.48
C MET A 403 7.73 -4.79 3.64
N ALA A 404 7.54 -4.33 4.87
CA ALA A 404 7.62 -2.91 5.21
C ALA A 404 9.07 -2.45 5.36
N ASN A 405 9.33 -1.19 5.03
CA ASN A 405 10.61 -0.52 5.26
C ASN A 405 10.69 0.04 6.68
N GLU A 406 9.56 0.41 7.23
CA GLU A 406 9.36 0.79 8.64
C GLU A 406 9.23 -0.43 9.55
N SER A 407 9.30 -0.22 10.87
CA SER A 407 9.02 -1.27 11.83
C SER A 407 7.59 -1.79 11.67
N PHE A 408 7.36 -3.05 12.07
CA PHE A 408 6.01 -3.61 12.06
C PHE A 408 5.01 -2.74 12.82
N ALA A 409 5.41 -2.21 13.97
CA ALA A 409 4.54 -1.37 14.80
C ALA A 409 4.16 -0.07 14.08
N GLU A 410 5.13 0.65 13.51
CA GLU A 410 4.87 1.89 12.77
C GLU A 410 3.98 1.66 11.55
N PHE A 411 4.23 0.59 10.79
CA PHE A 411 3.39 0.23 9.65
C PHE A 411 1.96 -0.11 10.08
N ALA A 412 1.81 -0.93 11.13
CA ALA A 412 0.51 -1.32 11.66
C ALA A 412 -0.26 -0.11 12.21
N ASP A 413 0.41 0.74 13.00
CA ASP A 413 -0.18 1.97 13.54
C ASP A 413 -0.65 2.91 12.41
N THR A 414 0.17 3.11 11.38
CA THR A 414 -0.20 3.94 10.24
C THR A 414 -1.41 3.39 9.51
N LEU A 415 -1.42 2.09 9.21
CA LEU A 415 -2.53 1.43 8.52
C LEU A 415 -3.82 1.46 9.37
N GLN A 416 -3.71 1.19 10.67
CA GLN A 416 -4.83 1.23 11.60
C GLN A 416 -5.40 2.63 11.69
N LYS A 417 -4.57 3.65 11.84
CA LYS A 417 -4.99 5.05 11.90
C LYS A 417 -5.69 5.50 10.61
N GLU A 418 -5.15 5.13 9.44
CA GLU A 418 -5.83 5.41 8.16
C GLU A 418 -7.22 4.76 8.08
N ILE A 419 -7.36 3.53 8.59
CA ILE A 419 -8.65 2.82 8.62
C ILE A 419 -9.59 3.47 9.64
N GLU A 420 -9.10 3.86 10.82
CA GLU A 420 -9.88 4.57 11.84
C GLU A 420 -10.44 5.89 11.32
N ASP A 421 -9.58 6.71 10.68
CA ASP A 421 -9.95 8.01 10.13
C ASP A 421 -11.04 7.88 9.05
N ASP A 422 -10.93 6.86 8.21
CA ASP A 422 -11.86 6.61 7.11
C ASP A 422 -13.18 5.97 7.58
N THR A 423 -13.09 5.03 8.51
CA THR A 423 -14.25 4.17 8.86
C THR A 423 -14.90 4.55 10.17
N GLY A 424 -14.18 5.24 11.06
CA GLY A 424 -14.59 5.48 12.44
C GLY A 424 -14.51 4.25 13.34
N VAL A 425 -14.00 3.13 12.83
CA VAL A 425 -13.71 1.91 13.63
C VAL A 425 -12.43 2.17 14.41
N LYS A 426 -12.43 2.05 15.72
CA LYS A 426 -11.26 2.19 16.57
C LYS A 426 -10.62 0.82 16.80
N PHE A 427 -9.37 0.64 16.39
CA PHE A 427 -8.61 -0.56 16.70
C PHE A 427 -8.21 -0.59 18.18
N GLY A 428 -8.12 -1.79 18.75
CA GLY A 428 -7.81 -1.96 20.16
C GLY A 428 -8.97 -1.60 21.11
N VAL A 429 -10.11 -1.14 20.59
CA VAL A 429 -11.32 -0.87 21.35
C VAL A 429 -12.41 -1.84 20.91
N LEU A 430 -12.80 -2.74 21.79
CA LEU A 430 -13.93 -3.63 21.53
C LEU A 430 -15.24 -2.85 21.61
N GLN A 431 -15.88 -2.68 20.46
CA GLN A 431 -17.21 -2.07 20.38
C GLN A 431 -18.29 -3.13 20.59
N LEU A 432 -19.36 -2.75 21.25
CA LEU A 432 -20.51 -3.64 21.52
C LEU A 432 -21.06 -4.26 20.23
N GLY A 433 -21.07 -3.49 19.13
CA GLY A 433 -21.50 -3.92 17.81
C GLY A 433 -20.65 -5.04 17.19
N LEU A 434 -19.43 -5.26 17.68
CA LEU A 434 -18.57 -6.32 17.17
C LEU A 434 -19.12 -7.72 17.47
N PHE A 435 -19.79 -7.86 18.60
CA PHE A 435 -20.37 -9.11 19.06
C PHE A 435 -21.87 -9.21 18.78
N SER A 436 -22.56 -8.08 18.60
CA SER A 436 -23.96 -8.06 18.21
C SER A 436 -24.08 -8.51 16.75
N GLY A 437 -24.65 -9.65 16.51
CA GLY A 437 -24.77 -10.25 15.17
C GLY A 437 -23.87 -11.45 14.92
N MET A 438 -22.92 -11.78 15.82
CA MET A 438 -22.18 -13.02 15.73
C MET A 438 -23.09 -14.23 15.99
N VAL A 439 -23.01 -15.22 15.10
CA VAL A 439 -23.71 -16.50 15.22
C VAL A 439 -22.69 -17.55 15.65
N PHE A 440 -22.96 -18.23 16.78
CA PHE A 440 -22.13 -19.35 17.26
C PHE A 440 -22.81 -20.67 16.89
N GLU A 441 -22.42 -21.27 15.78
CA GLU A 441 -23.01 -22.50 15.22
C GLU A 441 -22.97 -23.70 16.16
N GLU A 442 -21.99 -23.77 17.08
CA GLU A 442 -21.81 -24.92 17.98
C GLU A 442 -22.70 -24.89 19.22
N ILE A 443 -23.38 -23.77 19.51
CA ILE A 443 -24.08 -23.55 20.77
C ILE A 443 -25.59 -23.53 20.60
N ARG A 444 -26.10 -23.36 19.38
CA ARG A 444 -27.56 -23.26 19.13
C ARG A 444 -28.00 -24.05 17.91
N THR A 445 -29.15 -24.66 18.02
CA THR A 445 -29.88 -25.34 16.93
C THR A 445 -30.55 -24.31 15.97
N GLU A 446 -30.52 -23.04 16.28
CA GLU A 446 -31.05 -21.93 15.47
C GLU A 446 -29.98 -20.85 15.33
N GLU A 447 -29.76 -20.36 14.09
CA GLU A 447 -28.85 -19.26 13.74
C GLU A 447 -29.36 -17.91 14.25
N THR A 448 -29.44 -17.72 15.56
CA THR A 448 -29.84 -16.43 16.13
C THR A 448 -28.59 -15.64 16.55
N PRO A 449 -28.43 -14.41 16.04
CA PRO A 449 -27.31 -13.55 16.41
C PRO A 449 -27.36 -13.17 17.89
N LEU A 450 -26.20 -12.90 18.49
CA LEU A 450 -26.11 -12.41 19.87
C LEU A 450 -26.87 -11.10 20.03
N THR A 451 -27.66 -11.02 21.07
CA THR A 451 -28.31 -9.79 21.48
C THR A 451 -27.27 -8.81 22.08
N GLU A 452 -27.62 -7.53 22.11
CA GLU A 452 -26.78 -6.48 22.69
C GLU A 452 -26.44 -6.74 24.18
N GLN A 453 -27.38 -7.34 24.94
CA GLN A 453 -27.14 -7.76 26.31
C GLN A 453 -26.11 -8.89 26.42
N GLN A 454 -26.20 -9.88 25.57
CA GLN A 454 -25.24 -11.00 25.51
C GLN A 454 -23.85 -10.52 25.08
N ALA A 455 -23.77 -9.60 24.13
CA ALA A 455 -22.52 -8.96 23.72
C ALA A 455 -21.87 -8.17 24.87
N THR A 456 -22.67 -7.44 25.65
CA THR A 456 -22.20 -6.70 26.84
C THR A 456 -21.65 -7.66 27.90
N MET A 457 -22.34 -8.76 28.15
CA MET A 457 -21.89 -9.77 29.11
C MET A 457 -20.58 -10.42 28.67
N LEU A 458 -20.40 -10.69 27.37
CA LEU A 458 -19.17 -11.25 26.81
C LEU A 458 -18.00 -10.28 27.00
N ILE A 459 -18.17 -9.00 26.66
CA ILE A 459 -17.16 -7.96 26.88
C ILE A 459 -16.77 -7.86 28.35
N SER A 460 -17.76 -7.85 29.25
CA SER A 460 -17.51 -7.79 30.70
C SER A 460 -16.73 -8.98 31.19
N HIS A 461 -17.03 -10.18 30.66
CA HIS A 461 -16.29 -11.40 30.99
C HIS A 461 -14.85 -11.36 30.48
N LEU A 462 -14.62 -10.92 29.22
CA LEU A 462 -13.26 -10.77 28.65
C LEU A 462 -12.45 -9.76 29.47
N ALA A 463 -13.08 -8.70 29.98
CA ALA A 463 -12.43 -7.73 30.84
C ALA A 463 -12.06 -8.31 32.21
N SER A 464 -12.98 -9.08 32.83
CA SER A 464 -12.73 -9.71 34.14
C SER A 464 -11.61 -10.77 34.10
N GLU A 465 -11.44 -11.42 32.94
CA GLU A 465 -10.37 -12.41 32.70
C GLU A 465 -9.05 -11.74 32.24
N GLY A 466 -9.02 -10.41 32.10
CA GLY A 466 -7.81 -9.67 31.76
C GLY A 466 -7.41 -9.69 30.29
N PHE A 467 -8.28 -10.20 29.40
CA PHE A 467 -8.01 -10.20 27.95
C PHE A 467 -8.14 -8.81 27.33
N ILE A 468 -8.95 -7.95 27.93
CA ILE A 468 -9.17 -6.57 27.48
C ILE A 468 -9.09 -5.60 28.67
N LYS A 469 -8.70 -4.34 28.39
CA LYS A 469 -8.78 -3.23 29.36
C LYS A 469 -10.03 -2.41 29.06
N THR A 470 -10.82 -2.11 30.07
CA THR A 470 -11.97 -1.21 29.94
C THR A 470 -11.64 0.15 30.54
N GLU A 471 -11.95 1.24 29.86
CA GLU A 471 -11.83 2.61 30.39
C GLU A 471 -13.01 3.02 31.28
N ALA A 472 -14.10 2.24 31.28
CA ALA A 472 -15.28 2.46 32.09
C ALA A 472 -15.38 1.44 33.24
N PRO A 473 -15.99 1.78 34.39
CA PRO A 473 -16.23 0.82 35.46
C PRO A 473 -17.08 -0.33 34.94
N THR A 474 -16.55 -1.54 35.05
CA THR A 474 -17.23 -2.77 34.67
C THR A 474 -18.53 -2.91 35.45
N PRO A 475 -19.70 -3.11 34.82
CA PRO A 475 -20.90 -3.49 35.54
C PRO A 475 -20.67 -4.85 36.25
N GLU A 476 -21.24 -5.01 37.45
CA GLU A 476 -21.15 -6.29 38.15
C GLU A 476 -21.63 -7.45 37.26
N VAL A 477 -20.76 -8.45 37.10
CA VAL A 477 -20.95 -9.55 36.19
C VAL A 477 -21.97 -10.51 36.78
N ALA A 478 -23.18 -10.52 36.27
CA ALA A 478 -24.09 -11.68 36.43
C ALA A 478 -23.45 -12.91 35.77
N GLU A 479 -23.57 -14.08 36.40
CA GLU A 479 -22.96 -15.32 35.87
C GLU A 479 -23.35 -15.54 34.41
N LEU A 480 -22.30 -15.67 33.55
CA LEU A 480 -22.50 -16.01 32.15
C LEU A 480 -23.17 -17.39 32.01
N PRO A 481 -24.15 -17.52 31.11
CA PRO A 481 -24.69 -18.83 30.75
C PRO A 481 -23.57 -19.78 30.33
N GLN A 482 -23.70 -21.07 30.70
CA GLN A 482 -22.65 -22.10 30.46
C GLN A 482 -22.26 -22.20 28.98
N GLU A 483 -23.21 -21.93 28.10
CA GLU A 483 -23.06 -21.93 26.64
C GLU A 483 -22.10 -20.85 26.13
N LEU A 484 -22.03 -19.68 26.80
CA LEU A 484 -21.10 -18.59 26.46
C LEU A 484 -19.68 -18.82 27.04
N LYS A 485 -19.55 -19.67 28.07
CA LYS A 485 -18.25 -20.06 28.62
C LYS A 485 -17.45 -20.95 27.65
N ALA A 486 -18.14 -21.75 26.84
CA ALA A 486 -17.52 -22.60 25.83
C ALA A 486 -17.01 -21.82 24.59
N ALA A 487 -17.57 -20.64 24.33
CA ALA A 487 -17.12 -19.74 23.23
C ALA A 487 -15.76 -19.07 23.51
N LYS A 488 -15.24 -19.19 24.72
CA LYS A 488 -13.97 -18.59 25.19
C LYS A 488 -12.77 -18.94 24.31
N THR A 489 -12.67 -20.17 23.83
CA THR A 489 -11.53 -20.64 23.02
C THR A 489 -11.54 -20.07 21.61
N LYS A 490 -12.71 -19.89 21.00
CA LYS A 490 -12.83 -19.32 19.64
C LYS A 490 -12.71 -17.80 19.58
N ALA A 491 -13.16 -17.08 20.61
CA ALA A 491 -13.03 -15.62 20.65
C ALA A 491 -11.57 -15.15 20.78
N VAL A 492 -10.70 -15.97 21.36
CA VAL A 492 -9.24 -15.68 21.50
C VAL A 492 -8.48 -15.96 20.20
N GLU A 493 -8.98 -16.84 19.33
CA GLU A 493 -8.38 -17.10 18.01
C GLU A 493 -8.71 -16.02 16.97
N LEU A 494 -9.68 -15.12 17.25
CA LEU A 494 -10.16 -14.06 16.37
C LEU A 494 -9.57 -12.67 16.69
N ILE A 495 -8.86 -12.52 17.80
CA ILE A 495 -8.14 -11.32 18.22
C ILE A 495 -6.62 -11.54 18.03
#